data_5abdb6ab4a79d4bdf70e893a0d8b8d4a
#
_entry.id   5abdb6ab4a79d4bdf70e893a0d8b8d4a
#
_cell.length_a   1.000
_cell.length_b   1.000
_cell.length_c   1.000
_cell.angle_alpha   90.00
_cell.angle_beta   90.00
_cell.angle_gamma   90.00
#
_symmetry.space_group_name_H-M   'P 1'
#
loop_
_entity.id
_entity.type
_entity.pdbx_description
1 polymer ?
#
loop_
_entity_poly.entity_id
_entity_poly.type
_entity_poly.pdbx_seq_one_letter_code
_entity_poly.pdbx_strand_id
1 'polypeptide(L)'
;VSKASATTKGDATLLQPDNHNKKYESLFLEIDTGQVKLPMFQREFVWDKEQSAKLIDSILKGYPIGTFIFWKTKDELRSYKDVGNHKLASPPKGDYVQYILDGQQRVTSLYAIRKGVRLKKDGSEIDYKDIFIDLDYDAGADEQIVVTEKVEGRHYESVYGLLSRPLGDFYRTLPPESADKLEKYKTKLTSYDFSSITIKDYPIEIACEVFSRINTGGRTLTVFEILVAKTYDESKNFDLREQYDILLDGNGDEKECLSGAKFETIPESIVMQCVAAIAVKAVRGRDILKIPRHAFIETWKPMRLALFAAVDFVRSELRVPVSQLLPFPALMIPLTYFFHLFASKKPDHSRVLMLEQFFYWAGLTSRYSATTESKIAEDLNRMALIAEGKIPSYDATELEVSPADIAGREFRAGNAYCKAILCLLAYQQPKSFDTNGLVILDNSNLKIATSRNYHHFFPRKYLDEHDAGLSANLIANITLIDGFSNKHKIGKKSPKAYIGSFARTNKKLDEALASQLIGGRDEFGIDTNDYAVFIEKRSEAIAAALNAKLSKGILPQV
;
A
#
# COMPACT_ATOMS: atom_id res chain seq x y z
N VAL A 1 1.14 45.25 36.49
CA VAL A 1 1.59 45.33 35.09
C VAL A 1 2.73 44.32 34.93
N SER A 2 2.48 43.14 34.53
CA SER A 2 3.49 42.13 34.17
C SER A 2 3.18 41.62 32.77
N LYS A 3 4.07 41.95 31.84
CA LYS A 3 4.05 41.44 30.47
C LYS A 3 4.47 39.97 30.48
N ALA A 4 3.54 39.06 30.14
CA ALA A 4 3.87 37.71 29.79
C ALA A 4 4.60 37.71 28.44
N SER A 5 5.87 37.30 28.45
CA SER A 5 6.69 37.12 27.27
C SER A 5 6.18 35.88 26.50
N ALA A 6 5.78 36.11 25.26
CA ALA A 6 5.53 35.04 24.31
C ALA A 6 6.85 34.29 24.06
N THR A 7 6.89 33.02 24.41
CA THR A 7 7.96 32.10 24.03
C THR A 7 7.91 31.89 22.51
N THR A 8 8.85 32.49 21.81
CA THR A 8 9.19 32.27 20.41
C THR A 8 9.41 30.76 20.18
N LYS A 9 8.73 30.22 19.18
CA LYS A 9 9.04 28.91 18.60
C LYS A 9 10.54 28.87 18.28
N GLY A 10 11.26 27.96 18.95
CA GLY A 10 12.68 27.77 18.70
C GLY A 10 12.93 27.49 17.21
N ASP A 11 13.82 28.26 16.62
CA ASP A 11 14.47 27.95 15.35
C ASP A 11 15.00 26.49 15.45
N ALA A 12 14.46 25.60 14.65
CA ALA A 12 15.07 24.31 14.43
C ALA A 12 16.41 24.59 13.76
N THR A 13 17.49 24.58 14.55
CA THR A 13 18.86 24.63 14.04
C THR A 13 18.93 23.54 12.97
N LEU A 14 19.18 23.93 11.72
CA LEU A 14 19.39 23.00 10.62
C LEU A 14 20.60 22.14 11.00
N LEU A 15 20.35 20.93 11.46
CA LEU A 15 21.39 19.94 11.75
C LEU A 15 22.11 19.67 10.44
N GLN A 16 23.42 19.84 10.43
CA GLN A 16 24.24 19.51 9.25
C GLN A 16 24.71 18.05 9.35
N PRO A 17 24.76 17.32 8.23
CA PRO A 17 25.34 15.98 8.23
C PRO A 17 26.84 16.03 8.56
N ASP A 18 27.30 15.11 9.40
CA ASP A 18 28.71 14.94 9.71
C ASP A 18 29.38 14.06 8.66
N ASN A 19 30.40 14.58 8.01
CA ASN A 19 31.23 13.83 7.05
C ASN A 19 32.49 13.34 7.75
N HIS A 20 32.72 12.05 7.77
CA HIS A 20 33.92 11.45 8.33
C HIS A 20 34.24 10.10 7.68
N ASN A 21 35.48 9.64 7.81
CA ASN A 21 35.85 8.31 7.37
C ASN A 21 35.70 7.33 8.52
N LYS A 22 35.13 6.15 8.22
CA LYS A 22 35.11 5.00 9.14
C LYS A 22 36.13 3.97 8.69
N LYS A 23 37.02 3.57 9.58
CA LYS A 23 37.95 2.48 9.32
C LYS A 23 37.22 1.14 9.26
N TYR A 24 37.71 0.24 8.43
CA TYR A 24 37.18 -1.12 8.30
C TYR A 24 36.94 -1.80 9.64
N GLU A 25 37.99 -1.88 10.50
CA GLU A 25 37.89 -2.55 11.80
C GLU A 25 36.87 -1.87 12.73
N SER A 26 36.80 -0.53 12.74
CA SER A 26 35.85 0.24 13.54
C SER A 26 34.39 -0.06 13.15
N LEU A 27 34.11 -0.07 11.84
CA LEU A 27 32.75 -0.34 11.35
C LEU A 27 32.27 -1.73 11.78
N PHE A 28 33.12 -2.75 11.63
CA PHE A 28 32.74 -4.12 11.98
C PHE A 28 32.68 -4.36 13.48
N LEU A 29 33.49 -3.68 14.28
CA LEU A 29 33.35 -3.69 15.74
C LEU A 29 32.01 -3.07 16.18
N GLU A 30 31.60 -1.96 15.56
CA GLU A 30 30.31 -1.33 15.84
C GLU A 30 29.13 -2.23 15.44
N ILE A 31 29.24 -3.02 14.38
CA ILE A 31 28.24 -4.03 14.00
C ILE A 31 28.23 -5.18 15.04
N ASP A 32 29.39 -5.69 15.39
CA ASP A 32 29.54 -6.79 16.35
C ASP A 32 29.03 -6.42 17.74
N THR A 33 29.15 -5.15 18.16
CA THR A 33 28.63 -4.61 19.41
C THR A 33 27.17 -4.15 19.33
N GLY A 34 26.56 -4.20 18.13
CA GLY A 34 25.17 -3.78 17.90
C GLY A 34 24.95 -2.27 17.84
N GLN A 35 26.02 -1.47 17.80
CA GLN A 35 25.94 0.00 17.65
C GLN A 35 25.56 0.41 16.22
N VAL A 36 25.95 -0.38 15.21
CA VAL A 36 25.48 -0.26 13.82
C VAL A 36 24.50 -1.38 13.52
N LYS A 37 23.32 -1.01 13.05
CA LYS A 37 22.22 -1.93 12.74
C LYS A 37 21.74 -1.83 11.30
N LEU A 38 21.24 -2.96 10.81
CA LEU A 38 20.55 -3.08 9.55
C LEU A 38 19.04 -2.93 9.79
N PRO A 39 18.40 -1.83 9.40
CA PRO A 39 16.96 -1.65 9.64
C PRO A 39 16.13 -2.55 8.72
N MET A 40 15.06 -3.15 9.25
CA MET A 40 14.20 -4.07 8.50
C MET A 40 13.29 -3.39 7.45
N PHE A 41 13.23 -2.07 7.42
CA PHE A 41 12.48 -1.37 6.37
C PHE A 41 13.23 -1.30 5.02
N GLN A 42 14.51 -1.68 5.00
CA GLN A 42 15.26 -1.84 3.76
C GLN A 42 15.01 -3.24 3.17
N ARG A 43 15.21 -3.36 1.84
CA ARG A 43 15.10 -4.67 1.17
C ARG A 43 16.08 -5.67 1.76
N GLU A 44 15.70 -6.94 1.71
CA GLU A 44 16.59 -8.04 2.09
C GLU A 44 17.91 -8.00 1.34
N PHE A 45 18.90 -8.73 1.87
CA PHE A 45 20.20 -8.87 1.22
C PHE A 45 20.05 -9.66 -0.09
N VAL A 46 20.27 -8.98 -1.22
CA VAL A 46 20.02 -9.54 -2.56
C VAL A 46 21.28 -9.75 -3.39
N TRP A 47 22.43 -9.22 -2.96
CA TRP A 47 23.67 -9.39 -3.69
C TRP A 47 24.12 -10.86 -3.73
N ASP A 48 24.61 -11.27 -4.89
CA ASP A 48 25.23 -12.57 -5.10
C ASP A 48 26.72 -12.57 -4.70
N LYS A 49 27.37 -13.74 -4.83
CA LYS A 49 28.81 -13.87 -4.54
C LYS A 49 29.66 -13.04 -5.50
N GLU A 50 29.27 -12.98 -6.77
CA GLU A 50 29.97 -12.24 -7.82
C GLU A 50 30.00 -10.74 -7.55
N GLN A 51 28.87 -10.17 -7.15
CA GLN A 51 28.77 -8.75 -6.75
C GLN A 51 29.62 -8.46 -5.51
N SER A 52 29.60 -9.38 -4.55
CA SER A 52 30.39 -9.30 -3.32
C SER A 52 31.90 -9.45 -3.58
N ALA A 53 32.28 -10.32 -4.50
CA ALA A 53 33.68 -10.48 -4.97
C ALA A 53 34.18 -9.22 -5.66
N LYS A 54 33.37 -8.61 -6.55
CA LYS A 54 33.72 -7.35 -7.22
C LYS A 54 33.91 -6.19 -6.24
N LEU A 55 33.16 -6.18 -5.14
CA LEU A 55 33.33 -5.17 -4.07
C LEU A 55 34.70 -5.30 -3.40
N ILE A 56 35.11 -6.52 -3.02
CA ILE A 56 36.46 -6.78 -2.46
C ILE A 56 37.54 -6.45 -3.48
N ASP A 57 37.36 -6.85 -4.73
CA ASP A 57 38.29 -6.54 -5.85
C ASP A 57 38.53 -5.04 -5.98
N SER A 58 37.45 -4.25 -5.90
CA SER A 58 37.51 -2.77 -5.94
C SER A 58 38.32 -2.21 -4.77
N ILE A 59 38.15 -2.74 -3.55
CA ILE A 59 38.92 -2.33 -2.38
C ILE A 59 40.42 -2.66 -2.57
N LEU A 60 40.72 -3.87 -3.02
CA LEU A 60 42.11 -4.29 -3.24
C LEU A 60 42.81 -3.49 -4.33
N LYS A 61 42.08 -3.03 -5.34
CA LYS A 61 42.55 -2.12 -6.38
C LYS A 61 42.63 -0.66 -5.94
N GLY A 62 42.07 -0.32 -4.77
CA GLY A 62 42.03 1.06 -4.26
C GLY A 62 40.95 1.91 -4.93
N TYR A 63 39.95 1.29 -5.56
CA TYR A 63 38.85 2.02 -6.17
C TYR A 63 37.84 2.48 -5.10
N PRO A 64 37.18 3.65 -5.31
CA PRO A 64 36.15 4.11 -4.41
C PRO A 64 34.92 3.20 -4.52
N ILE A 65 34.41 2.76 -3.38
CA ILE A 65 33.22 1.89 -3.30
C ILE A 65 31.94 2.64 -2.95
N GLY A 66 31.98 3.98 -3.01
CA GLY A 66 30.88 4.86 -2.67
C GLY A 66 30.81 5.21 -1.17
N THR A 67 29.89 6.09 -0.83
CA THR A 67 29.71 6.60 0.54
C THR A 67 28.66 5.77 1.27
N PHE A 68 28.86 5.57 2.58
CA PHE A 68 27.86 5.01 3.48
C PHE A 68 27.12 6.14 4.18
N ILE A 69 25.82 5.98 4.38
CA ILE A 69 25.01 6.96 5.09
C ILE A 69 24.38 6.33 6.30
N PHE A 70 24.64 6.93 7.46
CA PHE A 70 24.14 6.45 8.76
C PHE A 70 23.18 7.46 9.37
N TRP A 71 22.13 6.94 10.00
CA TRP A 71 21.27 7.71 10.87
C TRP A 71 21.53 7.31 12.33
N LYS A 72 22.09 8.24 13.10
CA LYS A 72 22.40 8.06 14.51
C LYS A 72 21.29 8.62 15.37
N THR A 73 20.57 7.74 16.09
CA THR A 73 19.39 8.09 16.87
C THR A 73 19.32 7.26 18.14
N LYS A 74 18.45 7.69 19.07
CA LYS A 74 18.04 6.88 20.22
C LYS A 74 16.75 6.10 19.97
N ASP A 75 16.10 6.31 18.84
CA ASP A 75 14.90 5.57 18.46
C ASP A 75 15.25 4.10 18.19
N GLU A 76 14.53 3.21 18.83
CA GLU A 76 14.65 1.78 18.60
C GLU A 76 13.75 1.36 17.45
N LEU A 77 14.34 0.99 16.32
CA LEU A 77 13.62 0.42 15.18
C LEU A 77 13.83 -1.09 15.10
N ARG A 78 12.84 -1.77 14.52
CA ARG A 78 13.02 -3.16 14.13
C ARG A 78 14.22 -3.28 13.18
N SER A 79 15.17 -4.13 13.56
CA SER A 79 16.39 -4.38 12.79
C SER A 79 16.62 -5.87 12.66
N TYR A 80 17.42 -6.27 11.66
CA TYR A 80 17.82 -7.68 11.52
C TYR A 80 18.57 -8.13 12.76
N LYS A 81 18.16 -9.28 13.33
CA LYS A 81 18.78 -9.91 14.49
C LYS A 81 19.93 -10.83 14.09
N ASP A 82 20.03 -11.16 12.80
CA ASP A 82 21.07 -12.01 12.24
C ASP A 82 21.40 -11.62 10.79
N VAL A 83 22.54 -12.15 10.33
CA VAL A 83 22.92 -12.18 8.92
C VAL A 83 23.23 -13.63 8.61
N GLY A 84 22.31 -14.33 8.00
CA GLY A 84 22.40 -15.77 7.79
C GLY A 84 22.49 -16.55 9.12
N ASN A 85 23.56 -17.34 9.26
CA ASN A 85 23.81 -18.12 10.48
C ASN A 85 24.52 -17.33 11.61
N HIS A 86 24.73 -16.03 11.45
CA HIS A 86 25.46 -15.19 12.40
C HIS A 86 24.54 -14.23 13.13
N LYS A 87 24.45 -14.36 14.49
CA LYS A 87 23.64 -13.48 15.32
C LYS A 87 24.31 -12.13 15.54
N LEU A 88 23.53 -11.06 15.42
CA LEU A 88 23.95 -9.68 15.70
C LEU A 88 23.63 -9.31 17.15
N ALA A 89 24.52 -8.58 17.80
CA ALA A 89 24.31 -8.08 19.15
C ALA A 89 23.25 -6.96 19.20
N SER A 90 22.71 -6.73 20.38
CA SER A 90 21.88 -5.56 20.67
C SER A 90 22.60 -4.67 21.68
N PRO A 91 22.68 -3.34 21.43
CA PRO A 91 23.28 -2.41 22.38
C PRO A 91 22.39 -2.28 23.63
N PRO A 92 22.93 -1.73 24.74
CA PRO A 92 22.13 -1.37 25.92
C PRO A 92 20.98 -0.45 25.54
N LYS A 93 19.83 -0.60 26.21
CA LYS A 93 18.65 0.24 25.99
C LYS A 93 18.97 1.71 26.32
N GLY A 94 18.56 2.61 25.42
CA GLY A 94 18.72 4.05 25.56
C GLY A 94 20.04 4.60 25.00
N ASP A 95 20.94 3.75 24.55
CA ASP A 95 22.14 4.16 23.84
C ASP A 95 21.84 4.59 22.41
N TYR A 96 22.75 5.36 21.82
CA TYR A 96 22.67 5.69 20.41
C TYR A 96 22.93 4.46 19.55
N VAL A 97 22.07 4.32 18.52
CA VAL A 97 22.20 3.32 17.46
C VAL A 97 22.39 4.03 16.14
N GLN A 98 23.18 3.47 15.26
CA GLN A 98 23.37 3.94 13.89
C GLN A 98 22.69 2.97 12.93
N TYR A 99 21.64 3.45 12.25
CA TYR A 99 20.97 2.68 11.19
C TYR A 99 21.60 3.04 9.85
N ILE A 100 21.93 2.03 9.03
CA ILE A 100 22.47 2.24 7.69
C ILE A 100 21.32 2.69 6.79
N LEU A 101 21.38 3.90 6.23
CA LEU A 101 20.41 4.41 5.27
C LEU A 101 20.83 4.13 3.82
N ASP A 102 22.14 4.19 3.51
CA ASP A 102 22.67 3.78 2.22
C ASP A 102 23.93 2.94 2.38
N GLY A 103 24.13 2.02 1.43
CA GLY A 103 25.25 1.07 1.44
C GLY A 103 24.97 -0.23 2.17
N GLN A 104 23.72 -0.54 2.52
CA GLN A 104 23.35 -1.79 3.22
C GLN A 104 23.91 -3.02 2.53
N GLN A 105 23.73 -3.17 1.22
CA GLN A 105 24.19 -4.35 0.47
C GLN A 105 25.72 -4.49 0.56
N ARG A 106 26.45 -3.37 0.45
CA ARG A 106 27.92 -3.34 0.55
C ARG A 106 28.39 -3.74 1.95
N VAL A 107 27.80 -3.14 3.00
CA VAL A 107 28.15 -3.47 4.40
C VAL A 107 27.81 -4.92 4.71
N THR A 108 26.63 -5.41 4.29
CA THR A 108 26.22 -6.80 4.53
C THR A 108 27.15 -7.79 3.79
N SER A 109 27.56 -7.51 2.54
CA SER A 109 28.53 -8.31 1.80
C SER A 109 29.88 -8.41 2.51
N LEU A 110 30.43 -7.26 2.90
CA LEU A 110 31.71 -7.21 3.62
C LEU A 110 31.64 -7.97 4.95
N TYR A 111 30.51 -7.83 5.69
CA TYR A 111 30.29 -8.54 6.94
C TYR A 111 30.15 -10.05 6.73
N ALA A 112 29.38 -10.46 5.72
CA ALA A 112 29.17 -11.86 5.39
C ALA A 112 30.49 -12.55 5.02
N ILE A 113 31.33 -11.89 4.22
CA ILE A 113 32.67 -12.40 3.85
C ILE A 113 33.58 -12.50 5.09
N ARG A 114 33.63 -11.42 5.91
CA ARG A 114 34.46 -11.38 7.12
C ARG A 114 34.11 -12.49 8.12
N LYS A 115 32.81 -12.82 8.25
CA LYS A 115 32.32 -13.84 9.19
C LYS A 115 32.21 -15.23 8.57
N GLY A 116 32.36 -15.38 7.26
CA GLY A 116 32.14 -16.63 6.55
C GLY A 116 30.70 -17.12 6.69
N VAL A 117 29.74 -16.20 6.48
CA VAL A 117 28.32 -16.44 6.68
C VAL A 117 27.77 -17.40 5.63
N ARG A 118 26.81 -18.24 6.00
CA ARG A 118 26.00 -19.05 5.10
C ARG A 118 24.60 -18.48 5.02
N LEU A 119 24.12 -18.24 3.81
CA LEU A 119 22.79 -17.72 3.55
C LEU A 119 21.98 -18.73 2.74
N LYS A 120 20.71 -18.92 3.11
CA LYS A 120 19.75 -19.65 2.28
C LYS A 120 19.01 -18.65 1.39
N LYS A 121 19.10 -18.84 0.08
CA LYS A 121 18.43 -18.00 -0.90
C LYS A 121 17.84 -18.87 -2.01
N ASP A 122 16.56 -18.71 -2.32
CA ASP A 122 15.88 -19.43 -3.40
C ASP A 122 16.08 -20.97 -3.37
N GLY A 123 16.09 -21.55 -2.15
CA GLY A 123 16.29 -22.98 -1.95
C GLY A 123 17.76 -23.45 -2.03
N SER A 124 18.71 -22.55 -2.33
CA SER A 124 20.15 -22.83 -2.39
C SER A 124 20.87 -22.28 -1.16
N GLU A 125 21.95 -22.93 -0.74
CA GLU A 125 22.85 -22.42 0.30
C GLU A 125 24.04 -21.72 -0.36
N ILE A 126 24.28 -20.45 0.02
CA ILE A 126 25.39 -19.64 -0.44
C ILE A 126 26.39 -19.51 0.70
N ASP A 127 27.62 -20.03 0.53
CA ASP A 127 28.71 -19.89 1.50
C ASP A 127 29.63 -18.73 1.09
N TYR A 128 29.73 -17.70 1.93
CA TYR A 128 30.58 -16.53 1.67
C TYR A 128 32.08 -16.78 1.95
N LYS A 129 32.44 -18.00 2.38
CA LYS A 129 33.83 -18.46 2.41
C LYS A 129 34.35 -18.78 1.00
N ASP A 130 33.47 -19.03 0.03
CA ASP A 130 33.79 -19.35 -1.35
C ASP A 130 33.96 -18.09 -2.20
N ILE A 131 34.71 -17.13 -1.67
CA ILE A 131 35.22 -15.96 -2.40
C ILE A 131 36.71 -15.96 -2.25
N PHE A 132 37.45 -16.03 -3.37
CA PHE A 132 38.87 -16.34 -3.41
C PHE A 132 39.66 -15.23 -4.05
N ILE A 133 40.92 -15.07 -3.61
CA ILE A 133 41.92 -14.22 -4.23
C ILE A 133 42.80 -15.14 -5.11
N ASP A 134 42.91 -14.81 -6.38
CA ASP A 134 43.83 -15.48 -7.30
C ASP A 134 45.26 -14.95 -7.04
N LEU A 135 46.16 -15.86 -6.61
CA LEU A 135 47.54 -15.51 -6.24
C LEU A 135 48.49 -15.51 -7.43
N ASP A 136 48.12 -16.19 -8.50
CA ASP A 136 48.92 -16.28 -9.73
C ASP A 136 48.64 -15.11 -10.69
N TYR A 137 47.80 -14.18 -10.26
CA TYR A 137 47.39 -13.03 -11.03
C TYR A 137 48.44 -11.91 -11.00
N ASP A 138 48.85 -11.43 -12.15
CA ASP A 138 49.63 -10.21 -12.29
C ASP A 138 48.70 -9.07 -12.66
N ALA A 139 48.53 -8.10 -11.75
CA ALA A 139 47.55 -7.04 -11.81
C ALA A 139 47.69 -6.12 -13.02
N GLY A 140 47.22 -6.56 -14.19
CA GLY A 140 46.81 -5.68 -15.28
C GLY A 140 45.49 -5.01 -14.90
N ALA A 141 45.26 -3.77 -15.29
CA ALA A 141 44.12 -2.94 -14.82
C ALA A 141 42.72 -3.50 -15.13
N ASP A 142 42.59 -4.45 -16.02
CA ASP A 142 41.32 -4.92 -16.57
C ASP A 142 40.82 -6.27 -16.02
N GLU A 143 41.64 -7.01 -15.28
CA GLU A 143 41.27 -8.36 -14.81
C GLU A 143 40.89 -8.37 -13.32
N GLN A 144 39.90 -9.21 -12.97
CA GLN A 144 39.38 -9.35 -11.62
C GLN A 144 40.27 -10.25 -10.77
N ILE A 145 40.81 -9.76 -9.64
CA ILE A 145 41.68 -10.49 -8.71
C ILE A 145 40.86 -11.41 -7.79
N VAL A 146 39.61 -11.01 -7.48
CA VAL A 146 38.75 -11.73 -6.54
C VAL A 146 37.66 -12.47 -7.30
N VAL A 147 37.62 -13.79 -7.16
CA VAL A 147 36.77 -14.68 -7.94
C VAL A 147 35.91 -15.57 -7.05
N THR A 148 34.83 -16.11 -7.60
CA THR A 148 33.93 -17.05 -6.92
C THR A 148 34.10 -18.50 -7.37
N GLU A 149 34.83 -18.71 -8.48
CA GLU A 149 35.16 -20.02 -9.03
C GLU A 149 36.66 -20.16 -9.17
N LYS A 150 37.16 -21.38 -8.97
CA LYS A 150 38.59 -21.71 -9.09
C LYS A 150 38.88 -22.36 -10.44
N VAL A 151 39.94 -21.96 -11.08
CA VAL A 151 40.45 -22.58 -12.28
C VAL A 151 41.53 -23.58 -11.89
N GLU A 152 41.52 -24.76 -12.48
CA GLU A 152 42.49 -25.81 -12.21
C GLU A 152 43.94 -25.34 -12.56
N GLY A 153 44.89 -25.67 -11.68
CA GLY A 153 46.31 -25.31 -11.87
C GLY A 153 46.69 -23.94 -11.34
N ARG A 154 45.80 -23.19 -10.71
CA ARG A 154 46.08 -21.89 -10.06
C ARG A 154 46.01 -21.96 -8.54
N HIS A 155 46.68 -21.03 -7.87
CA HIS A 155 46.71 -20.93 -6.41
C HIS A 155 45.73 -19.88 -5.89
N TYR A 156 44.95 -20.24 -4.89
CA TYR A 156 43.90 -19.38 -4.33
C TYR A 156 43.97 -19.37 -2.81
N GLU A 157 43.69 -18.21 -2.22
CA GLU A 157 43.34 -18.08 -0.80
C GLU A 157 41.96 -17.46 -0.65
N SER A 158 41.15 -17.97 0.29
CA SER A 158 39.85 -17.35 0.51
C SER A 158 40.00 -15.99 1.22
N VAL A 159 39.11 -15.03 0.87
CA VAL A 159 39.09 -13.73 1.57
C VAL A 159 38.78 -13.92 3.06
N TYR A 160 37.92 -14.88 3.40
CA TYR A 160 37.66 -15.27 4.77
C TYR A 160 38.94 -15.77 5.46
N GLY A 161 39.69 -16.65 4.82
CA GLY A 161 40.99 -17.16 5.32
C GLY A 161 42.01 -16.04 5.52
N LEU A 162 42.12 -15.12 4.55
CA LEU A 162 42.97 -13.93 4.67
C LEU A 162 42.65 -13.10 5.92
N LEU A 163 41.39 -12.88 6.21
CA LEU A 163 40.93 -12.05 7.34
C LEU A 163 41.01 -12.76 8.68
N SER A 164 40.80 -14.09 8.72
CA SER A 164 40.67 -14.87 9.96
C SER A 164 41.99 -15.51 10.43
N ARG A 165 42.93 -15.81 9.51
CA ARG A 165 44.20 -16.48 9.84
C ARG A 165 45.32 -15.49 10.16
N PRO A 166 46.25 -15.86 11.09
CA PRO A 166 47.47 -15.11 11.33
C PRO A 166 48.37 -15.08 10.05
N LEU A 167 49.02 -13.94 9.80
CA LEU A 167 49.91 -13.80 8.63
C LEU A 167 51.04 -14.85 8.63
N GLY A 168 51.58 -15.20 9.79
CA GLY A 168 52.64 -16.22 9.91
C GLY A 168 52.29 -17.60 9.38
N ASP A 169 50.98 -17.94 9.31
CA ASP A 169 50.54 -19.22 8.75
C ASP A 169 50.69 -19.24 7.24
N PHE A 170 50.51 -18.11 6.56
CA PHE A 170 50.72 -18.00 5.11
C PHE A 170 52.17 -18.17 4.74
N TYR A 171 53.11 -17.59 5.51
CA TYR A 171 54.54 -17.76 5.31
C TYR A 171 55.04 -19.19 5.54
N ARG A 172 54.28 -20.02 6.29
CA ARG A 172 54.59 -21.44 6.51
C ARG A 172 54.05 -22.35 5.41
N THR A 173 52.97 -21.92 4.72
CA THR A 173 52.20 -22.81 3.84
C THR A 173 52.27 -22.41 2.37
N LEU A 174 52.71 -21.19 2.05
CA LEU A 174 52.76 -20.64 0.70
C LEU A 174 54.19 -20.17 0.32
N PRO A 175 54.48 -20.04 -0.97
CA PRO A 175 55.71 -19.37 -1.43
C PRO A 175 55.81 -17.94 -0.87
N PRO A 176 57.01 -17.42 -0.55
CA PRO A 176 57.19 -16.09 0.03
C PRO A 176 56.51 -14.98 -0.79
N GLU A 177 56.58 -15.01 -2.10
CA GLU A 177 55.93 -14.02 -2.98
C GLU A 177 54.42 -13.99 -2.82
N SER A 178 53.76 -15.15 -2.69
CA SER A 178 52.33 -15.27 -2.44
C SER A 178 51.95 -14.80 -1.04
N ALA A 179 52.76 -15.10 -0.02
CA ALA A 179 52.58 -14.64 1.34
C ALA A 179 52.69 -13.11 1.45
N ASP A 180 53.70 -12.51 0.81
CA ASP A 180 53.88 -11.04 0.73
C ASP A 180 52.71 -10.37 0.01
N LYS A 181 52.18 -10.99 -1.04
CA LYS A 181 50.99 -10.52 -1.76
C LYS A 181 49.77 -10.51 -0.84
N LEU A 182 49.54 -11.58 -0.09
CA LEU A 182 48.46 -11.68 0.89
C LEU A 182 48.60 -10.67 2.04
N GLU A 183 49.82 -10.43 2.53
CA GLU A 183 50.05 -9.41 3.56
C GLU A 183 49.65 -8.01 3.05
N LYS A 184 50.06 -7.66 1.82
CA LYS A 184 49.67 -6.40 1.17
C LYS A 184 48.15 -6.29 1.01
N TYR A 185 47.47 -7.37 0.59
CA TYR A 185 46.03 -7.39 0.42
C TYR A 185 45.28 -7.29 1.76
N LYS A 186 45.78 -8.02 2.78
CA LYS A 186 45.22 -7.91 4.15
C LYS A 186 45.32 -6.48 4.66
N THR A 187 46.48 -5.86 4.52
CA THR A 187 46.71 -4.47 4.94
C THR A 187 45.77 -3.51 4.21
N LYS A 188 45.70 -3.61 2.85
CA LYS A 188 44.78 -2.78 2.06
C LYS A 188 43.32 -2.91 2.50
N LEU A 189 42.85 -4.13 2.76
CA LEU A 189 41.48 -4.39 3.14
C LEU A 189 41.19 -3.88 4.55
N THR A 190 42.06 -4.19 5.54
CA THR A 190 41.83 -3.83 6.94
C THR A 190 42.10 -2.36 7.26
N SER A 191 42.92 -1.68 6.48
CA SER A 191 43.19 -0.23 6.59
C SER A 191 42.28 0.63 5.71
N TYR A 192 41.36 0.02 4.95
CA TYR A 192 40.47 0.78 4.05
C TYR A 192 39.57 1.75 4.83
N ASP A 193 39.59 3.01 4.40
CA ASP A 193 38.79 4.07 4.98
C ASP A 193 37.48 4.24 4.18
N PHE A 194 36.38 3.88 4.80
CA PHE A 194 35.05 4.09 4.23
C PHE A 194 34.61 5.54 4.35
N SER A 195 34.34 6.19 3.23
CA SER A 195 33.64 7.48 3.24
C SER A 195 32.26 7.32 3.88
N SER A 196 31.94 8.11 4.89
CA SER A 196 30.65 8.05 5.56
C SER A 196 30.07 9.43 5.90
N ILE A 197 28.74 9.51 5.84
CA ILE A 197 27.94 10.65 6.24
C ILE A 197 27.03 10.19 7.38
N THR A 198 27.02 10.93 8.49
CA THR A 198 26.13 10.64 9.63
C THR A 198 25.16 11.79 9.82
N ILE A 199 23.85 11.48 9.76
CA ILE A 199 22.80 12.38 10.24
C ILE A 199 22.46 11.98 11.67
N LYS A 200 22.56 12.92 12.61
CA LYS A 200 22.38 12.67 14.02
C LYS A 200 21.16 13.37 14.57
N ASP A 201 20.34 12.66 15.35
CA ASP A 201 19.14 13.17 16.03
C ASP A 201 18.08 13.77 15.07
N TYR A 202 18.15 13.40 13.79
CA TYR A 202 17.07 13.73 12.84
C TYR A 202 15.81 12.94 13.17
N PRO A 203 14.62 13.60 13.11
CA PRO A 203 13.35 12.87 13.20
C PRO A 203 13.26 11.77 12.14
N ILE A 204 12.55 10.68 12.46
CA ILE A 204 12.42 9.53 11.56
C ILE A 204 11.87 9.93 10.18
N GLU A 205 10.98 10.91 10.12
CA GLU A 205 10.40 11.44 8.88
C GLU A 205 11.48 11.99 7.95
N ILE A 206 12.42 12.74 8.52
CA ILE A 206 13.53 13.32 7.76
C ILE A 206 14.54 12.25 7.36
N ALA A 207 14.86 11.30 8.26
CA ALA A 207 15.74 10.18 7.94
C ALA A 207 15.18 9.34 6.78
N CYS A 208 13.87 9.10 6.75
CA CYS A 208 13.20 8.38 5.66
C CYS A 208 13.14 9.21 4.37
N GLU A 209 12.97 10.53 4.45
CA GLU A 209 13.05 11.41 3.29
C GLU A 209 14.46 11.42 2.69
N VAL A 210 15.49 11.49 3.53
CA VAL A 210 16.90 11.36 3.12
C VAL A 210 17.13 10.02 2.43
N PHE A 211 16.68 8.92 3.03
CA PHE A 211 16.75 7.58 2.44
C PHE A 211 16.09 7.55 1.05
N SER A 212 14.88 8.08 0.92
CA SER A 212 14.13 8.08 -0.34
C SER A 212 14.80 8.92 -1.43
N ARG A 213 15.43 10.05 -1.07
CA ARG A 213 16.12 10.93 -2.03
C ARG A 213 17.44 10.34 -2.51
N ILE A 214 18.14 9.58 -1.68
CA ILE A 214 19.43 8.99 -2.00
C ILE A 214 19.25 7.76 -2.90
N ASN A 215 18.22 6.97 -2.67
CA ASN A 215 17.92 5.76 -3.45
C ASN A 215 17.29 6.10 -4.82
N THR A 216 17.97 6.88 -5.65
CA THR A 216 17.50 7.36 -6.96
C THR A 216 17.19 6.23 -7.98
N GLY A 217 17.57 4.99 -7.71
CA GLY A 217 17.25 3.81 -8.52
C GLY A 217 16.45 2.73 -7.78
N GLY A 218 15.99 3.00 -6.54
CA GLY A 218 15.25 2.06 -5.69
C GLY A 218 13.80 2.48 -5.45
N ARG A 219 12.99 1.53 -4.97
CA ARG A 219 11.62 1.76 -4.50
C ARG A 219 11.66 2.69 -3.29
N THR A 220 10.88 3.77 -3.30
CA THR A 220 10.66 4.64 -2.13
C THR A 220 9.96 3.85 -1.02
N LEU A 221 10.39 4.06 0.22
CA LEU A 221 9.70 3.47 1.38
C LEU A 221 8.28 4.02 1.51
N THR A 222 7.34 3.13 1.69
CA THR A 222 5.97 3.51 2.04
C THR A 222 5.89 3.91 3.52
N VAL A 223 4.90 4.73 3.87
CA VAL A 223 4.61 5.08 5.27
C VAL A 223 4.37 3.81 6.11
N PHE A 224 3.77 2.79 5.51
CA PHE A 224 3.53 1.51 6.17
C PHE A 224 4.84 0.77 6.52
N GLU A 225 5.78 0.67 5.58
CA GLU A 225 7.09 0.02 5.83
C GLU A 225 7.87 0.72 6.96
N ILE A 226 7.80 2.05 7.02
CA ILE A 226 8.39 2.83 8.11
C ILE A 226 7.71 2.53 9.43
N LEU A 227 6.38 2.47 9.45
CA LEU A 227 5.60 2.16 10.65
C LEU A 227 5.85 0.75 11.15
N VAL A 228 6.00 -0.25 10.27
CA VAL A 228 6.38 -1.62 10.66
C VAL A 228 7.65 -1.62 11.50
N ALA A 229 8.67 -0.85 11.08
CA ALA A 229 9.91 -0.75 11.85
C ALA A 229 9.74 0.06 13.15
N LYS A 230 8.97 1.16 13.11
CA LYS A 230 8.79 2.08 14.23
C LYS A 230 7.93 1.51 15.35
N THR A 231 6.89 0.74 15.00
CA THR A 231 5.88 0.28 15.97
C THR A 231 6.16 -1.09 16.55
N TYR A 232 7.18 -1.80 16.04
CA TYR A 232 7.57 -3.09 16.59
C TYR A 232 7.83 -3.02 18.10
N ASP A 233 7.17 -3.88 18.88
CA ASP A 233 7.32 -3.97 20.30
C ASP A 233 7.27 -5.43 20.76
N GLU A 234 8.43 -6.01 21.04
CA GLU A 234 8.57 -7.40 21.49
C GLU A 234 7.88 -7.62 22.85
N SER A 235 7.89 -6.62 23.73
CA SER A 235 7.28 -6.71 25.06
C SER A 235 5.75 -6.77 25.02
N LYS A 236 5.14 -6.20 24.00
CA LYS A 236 3.70 -6.20 23.73
C LYS A 236 3.30 -7.25 22.68
N ASN A 237 4.26 -8.03 22.18
CA ASN A 237 4.07 -8.95 21.06
C ASN A 237 3.37 -8.28 19.86
N PHE A 238 3.80 -7.05 19.51
CA PHE A 238 3.20 -6.27 18.45
C PHE A 238 4.15 -6.15 17.26
N ASP A 239 3.73 -6.74 16.14
CA ASP A 239 4.34 -6.59 14.82
C ASP A 239 3.27 -6.09 13.85
N LEU A 240 3.41 -4.85 13.36
CA LEU A 240 2.41 -4.25 12.49
C LEU A 240 2.19 -5.03 11.19
N ARG A 241 3.23 -5.68 10.63
CA ARG A 241 3.08 -6.50 9.43
C ARG A 241 2.17 -7.68 9.71
N GLU A 242 2.45 -8.43 10.76
CA GLU A 242 1.63 -9.56 11.18
C GLU A 242 0.20 -9.13 11.53
N GLN A 243 0.06 -8.03 12.27
CA GLN A 243 -1.26 -7.47 12.61
C GLN A 243 -2.07 -7.04 11.37
N TYR A 244 -1.40 -6.52 10.34
CA TYR A 244 -2.05 -6.17 9.09
C TYR A 244 -2.44 -7.41 8.28
N ASP A 245 -1.58 -8.43 8.23
CA ASP A 245 -1.87 -9.69 7.55
C ASP A 245 -3.07 -10.40 8.21
N ILE A 246 -3.16 -10.38 9.54
CA ILE A 246 -4.33 -10.87 10.30
C ILE A 246 -5.59 -10.03 9.97
N LEU A 247 -5.48 -8.71 9.89
CA LEU A 247 -6.61 -7.84 9.50
C LEU A 247 -7.09 -8.17 8.09
N LEU A 248 -6.16 -8.47 7.17
CA LEU A 248 -6.47 -8.75 5.77
C LEU A 248 -7.08 -10.13 5.57
N ASP A 249 -6.42 -11.18 6.07
CA ASP A 249 -6.75 -12.57 5.75
C ASP A 249 -7.21 -13.40 6.96
N GLY A 250 -7.14 -12.84 8.17
CA GLY A 250 -7.43 -13.57 9.40
C GLY A 250 -6.29 -14.49 9.82
N ASN A 251 -6.54 -15.23 10.88
CA ASN A 251 -5.72 -16.35 11.33
C ASN A 251 -6.63 -17.44 11.89
N GLY A 252 -6.06 -18.52 12.44
CA GLY A 252 -6.85 -19.64 13.00
C GLY A 252 -7.82 -19.22 14.11
N ASP A 253 -7.49 -18.19 14.89
CA ASP A 253 -8.27 -17.69 16.02
C ASP A 253 -9.19 -16.53 15.61
N GLU A 254 -8.74 -15.65 14.71
CA GLU A 254 -9.46 -14.47 14.25
C GLU A 254 -10.03 -14.70 12.85
N LYS A 255 -11.33 -14.97 12.77
CA LYS A 255 -12.05 -15.25 11.52
C LYS A 255 -12.56 -13.99 10.82
N GLU A 256 -12.70 -12.88 11.55
CA GLU A 256 -13.14 -11.60 11.00
C GLU A 256 -11.98 -10.92 10.28
N CYS A 257 -12.06 -10.83 8.96
CA CYS A 257 -11.01 -10.28 8.10
C CYS A 257 -11.59 -9.57 6.87
N LEU A 258 -10.79 -8.70 6.26
CA LEU A 258 -11.22 -7.93 5.10
C LEU A 258 -11.47 -8.83 3.88
N SER A 259 -10.66 -9.87 3.67
CA SER A 259 -10.87 -10.84 2.58
C SER A 259 -12.18 -11.61 2.74
N GLY A 260 -12.50 -12.07 3.95
CA GLY A 260 -13.78 -12.71 4.26
C GLY A 260 -14.99 -11.79 4.04
N ALA A 261 -14.81 -10.49 4.25
CA ALA A 261 -15.82 -9.48 3.98
C ALA A 261 -15.85 -9.03 2.50
N LYS A 262 -14.90 -9.46 1.65
CA LYS A 262 -14.66 -8.97 0.28
C LYS A 262 -14.26 -7.49 0.23
N PHE A 263 -13.50 -7.04 1.21
CA PHE A 263 -12.96 -5.68 1.33
C PHE A 263 -11.42 -5.63 1.30
N GLU A 264 -10.79 -6.67 0.80
CA GLU A 264 -9.33 -6.85 0.68
C GLU A 264 -8.66 -5.85 -0.26
N THR A 265 -9.41 -5.12 -1.08
CA THR A 265 -8.82 -4.10 -1.97
C THR A 265 -8.62 -2.74 -1.27
N ILE A 266 -8.93 -2.63 0.01
CA ILE A 266 -8.60 -1.43 0.80
C ILE A 266 -7.08 -1.39 1.01
N PRO A 267 -6.38 -0.33 0.51
CA PRO A 267 -4.93 -0.25 0.63
C PRO A 267 -4.45 -0.13 2.09
N GLU A 268 -3.25 -0.64 2.38
CA GLU A 268 -2.58 -0.48 3.68
C GLU A 268 -2.50 0.99 4.13
N SER A 269 -2.29 1.91 3.19
CA SER A 269 -2.24 3.35 3.45
C SER A 269 -3.54 3.89 4.05
N ILE A 270 -4.69 3.39 3.60
CA ILE A 270 -6.00 3.76 4.16
C ILE A 270 -6.16 3.26 5.59
N VAL A 271 -5.71 2.04 5.87
CA VAL A 271 -5.73 1.48 7.24
C VAL A 271 -4.86 2.32 8.18
N MET A 272 -3.65 2.73 7.73
CA MET A 272 -2.78 3.62 8.51
C MET A 272 -3.42 5.00 8.76
N GLN A 273 -4.12 5.53 7.76
CA GLN A 273 -4.88 6.77 7.90
C GLN A 273 -6.07 6.63 8.87
N CYS A 274 -6.71 5.46 8.94
CA CYS A 274 -7.75 5.18 9.96
C CYS A 274 -7.15 5.20 11.38
N VAL A 275 -5.96 4.61 11.60
CA VAL A 275 -5.26 4.72 12.89
C VAL A 275 -5.00 6.18 13.25
N ALA A 276 -4.48 6.97 12.30
CA ALA A 276 -4.13 8.36 12.53
C ALA A 276 -5.36 9.26 12.75
N ALA A 277 -6.44 9.01 12.02
CA ALA A 277 -7.71 9.71 12.23
C ALA A 277 -8.21 9.55 13.67
N ILE A 278 -8.07 8.35 14.25
CA ILE A 278 -8.47 8.05 15.63
C ILE A 278 -7.46 8.63 16.63
N ALA A 279 -6.16 8.40 16.42
CA ALA A 279 -5.13 8.77 17.39
C ALA A 279 -4.89 10.28 17.49
N VAL A 280 -4.90 11.00 16.35
CA VAL A 280 -4.47 12.40 16.26
C VAL A 280 -5.36 13.30 15.41
N LYS A 281 -6.49 12.81 14.90
CA LYS A 281 -7.41 13.54 13.99
C LYS A 281 -6.73 14.14 12.76
N ALA A 282 -5.73 13.46 12.23
CA ALA A 282 -4.96 13.86 11.07
C ALA A 282 -4.65 12.63 10.21
N VAL A 283 -4.46 12.82 8.89
CA VAL A 283 -4.28 11.71 7.94
C VAL A 283 -3.07 11.88 7.02
N ARG A 284 -2.28 12.94 7.18
CA ARG A 284 -1.07 13.18 6.38
C ARG A 284 0.03 12.22 6.80
N GLY A 285 0.79 11.73 5.83
CA GLY A 285 1.89 10.79 6.09
C GLY A 285 2.85 11.26 7.20
N ARG A 286 3.22 12.55 7.21
CA ARG A 286 4.05 13.15 8.26
C ARG A 286 3.41 13.11 9.66
N ASP A 287 2.08 13.25 9.74
CA ASP A 287 1.37 13.25 11.02
C ASP A 287 1.22 11.81 11.54
N ILE A 288 1.02 10.85 10.64
CA ILE A 288 1.03 9.41 10.95
C ILE A 288 2.39 8.99 11.54
N LEU A 289 3.48 9.43 10.92
CA LEU A 289 4.83 9.10 11.37
C LEU A 289 5.19 9.73 12.72
N LYS A 290 4.50 10.82 13.14
CA LYS A 290 4.70 11.43 14.46
C LYS A 290 3.97 10.73 15.60
N ILE A 291 3.02 9.84 15.31
CA ILE A 291 2.29 9.11 16.36
C ILE A 291 3.31 8.31 17.19
N PRO A 292 3.36 8.49 18.53
CA PRO A 292 4.23 7.70 19.38
C PRO A 292 3.90 6.21 19.29
N ARG A 293 4.92 5.34 19.37
CA ARG A 293 4.77 3.88 19.28
C ARG A 293 3.65 3.34 20.17
N HIS A 294 3.64 3.72 21.47
CA HIS A 294 2.62 3.24 22.41
C HIS A 294 1.21 3.65 21.99
N ALA A 295 1.01 4.92 21.57
CA ALA A 295 -0.29 5.43 21.15
C ALA A 295 -0.79 4.73 19.87
N PHE A 296 0.12 4.44 18.92
CA PHE A 296 -0.21 3.67 17.72
C PHE A 296 -0.70 2.27 18.07
N ILE A 297 0.05 1.55 18.93
CA ILE A 297 -0.29 0.19 19.36
C ILE A 297 -1.63 0.16 20.12
N GLU A 298 -1.84 1.11 21.02
CA GLU A 298 -3.10 1.22 21.78
C GLU A 298 -4.31 1.54 20.88
N THR A 299 -4.09 2.29 19.80
CA THR A 299 -5.15 2.64 18.84
C THR A 299 -5.47 1.48 17.88
N TRP A 300 -4.57 0.52 17.67
CA TRP A 300 -4.75 -0.54 16.67
C TRP A 300 -6.02 -1.36 16.87
N LYS A 301 -6.26 -1.89 18.07
CA LYS A 301 -7.45 -2.71 18.36
C LYS A 301 -8.76 -1.91 18.26
N PRO A 302 -8.89 -0.71 18.86
CA PRO A 302 -10.07 0.15 18.64
C PRO A 302 -10.33 0.48 17.17
N MET A 303 -9.26 0.80 16.41
CA MET A 303 -9.38 1.08 14.98
C MET A 303 -9.89 -0.14 14.21
N ARG A 304 -9.37 -1.32 14.49
CA ARG A 304 -9.80 -2.56 13.82
C ARG A 304 -11.28 -2.84 14.04
N LEU A 305 -11.77 -2.73 15.29
CA LEU A 305 -13.19 -2.89 15.61
C LEU A 305 -14.06 -1.86 14.86
N ALA A 306 -13.63 -0.60 14.84
CA ALA A 306 -14.35 0.46 14.14
C ALA A 306 -14.33 0.27 12.62
N LEU A 307 -13.22 -0.22 12.04
CA LEU A 307 -13.12 -0.51 10.61
C LEU A 307 -14.08 -1.65 10.21
N PHE A 308 -14.15 -2.73 10.98
CA PHE A 308 -15.11 -3.80 10.71
C PHE A 308 -16.56 -3.33 10.85
N ALA A 309 -16.86 -2.54 11.86
CA ALA A 309 -18.20 -1.93 11.99
C ALA A 309 -18.53 -1.02 10.78
N ALA A 310 -17.55 -0.27 10.26
CA ALA A 310 -17.72 0.52 9.04
C ALA A 310 -17.92 -0.37 7.79
N VAL A 311 -17.18 -1.46 7.67
CA VAL A 311 -17.35 -2.45 6.58
C VAL A 311 -18.73 -3.08 6.67
N ASP A 312 -19.17 -3.49 7.85
CA ASP A 312 -20.50 -4.07 8.04
C ASP A 312 -21.62 -3.08 7.69
N PHE A 313 -21.48 -1.81 8.09
CA PHE A 313 -22.42 -0.76 7.71
C PHE A 313 -22.49 -0.59 6.19
N VAL A 314 -21.36 -0.51 5.52
CA VAL A 314 -21.29 -0.37 4.05
C VAL A 314 -21.93 -1.57 3.35
N ARG A 315 -21.75 -2.78 3.88
CA ARG A 315 -22.32 -4.00 3.32
C ARG A 315 -23.80 -4.16 3.62
N SER A 316 -24.23 -3.91 4.84
CA SER A 316 -25.61 -4.17 5.30
C SER A 316 -26.56 -3.02 4.98
N GLU A 317 -26.20 -1.79 5.34
CA GLU A 317 -27.09 -0.63 5.19
C GLU A 317 -26.97 0.01 3.80
N LEU A 318 -25.72 0.20 3.28
CA LEU A 318 -25.52 0.72 1.93
C LEU A 318 -25.57 -0.35 0.84
N ARG A 319 -25.60 -1.64 1.23
CA ARG A 319 -25.64 -2.82 0.34
C ARG A 319 -24.53 -2.82 -0.72
N VAL A 320 -23.37 -2.28 -0.38
CA VAL A 320 -22.18 -2.35 -1.23
C VAL A 320 -21.42 -3.65 -0.92
N PRO A 321 -21.53 -4.70 -1.74
CA PRO A 321 -21.10 -6.05 -1.37
C PRO A 321 -19.58 -6.24 -1.40
N VAL A 322 -18.84 -5.38 -2.11
CA VAL A 322 -17.40 -5.53 -2.36
C VAL A 322 -16.70 -4.19 -2.42
N SER A 323 -15.45 -4.14 -1.94
CA SER A 323 -14.67 -2.90 -1.85
C SER A 323 -14.34 -2.25 -3.21
N GLN A 324 -14.30 -3.03 -4.30
CA GLN A 324 -14.05 -2.49 -5.65
C GLN A 324 -15.13 -1.50 -6.13
N LEU A 325 -16.35 -1.60 -5.58
CA LEU A 325 -17.44 -0.66 -5.87
C LEU A 325 -17.32 0.66 -5.09
N LEU A 326 -16.55 0.72 -4.01
CA LEU A 326 -16.40 1.98 -3.26
C LEU A 326 -16.01 3.12 -4.21
N PRO A 327 -16.71 4.27 -4.18
CA PRO A 327 -16.30 5.46 -4.94
C PRO A 327 -14.84 5.83 -4.71
N PHE A 328 -14.43 5.79 -3.44
CA PHE A 328 -13.05 5.93 -3.00
C PHE A 328 -12.79 4.99 -1.83
N PRO A 329 -11.67 4.25 -1.80
CA PRO A 329 -11.25 3.54 -0.59
C PRO A 329 -11.11 4.47 0.63
N ALA A 330 -10.77 5.76 0.40
CA ALA A 330 -10.63 6.78 1.44
C ALA A 330 -11.92 7.09 2.21
N LEU A 331 -13.11 6.73 1.68
CA LEU A 331 -14.38 6.80 2.41
C LEU A 331 -14.37 5.97 3.70
N MET A 332 -13.55 4.92 3.74
CA MET A 332 -13.44 4.10 4.93
C MET A 332 -12.82 4.86 6.12
N ILE A 333 -12.06 5.95 5.87
CA ILE A 333 -11.41 6.72 6.95
C ILE A 333 -12.45 7.46 7.81
N PRO A 334 -13.28 8.36 7.25
CA PRO A 334 -14.31 9.04 8.03
C PRO A 334 -15.35 8.06 8.60
N LEU A 335 -15.74 7.02 7.86
CA LEU A 335 -16.67 6.01 8.38
C LEU A 335 -16.06 5.25 9.57
N THR A 336 -14.82 4.81 9.50
CA THR A 336 -14.12 4.18 10.65
C THR A 336 -14.04 5.14 11.83
N TYR A 337 -13.76 6.41 11.60
CA TYR A 337 -13.73 7.41 12.66
C TYR A 337 -15.10 7.62 13.32
N PHE A 338 -16.18 7.64 12.52
CA PHE A 338 -17.54 7.67 13.06
C PHE A 338 -17.80 6.47 13.98
N PHE A 339 -17.52 5.25 13.52
CA PHE A 339 -17.75 4.05 14.32
C PHE A 339 -16.85 3.98 15.56
N HIS A 340 -15.65 4.55 15.52
CA HIS A 340 -14.84 4.72 16.71
C HIS A 340 -15.51 5.63 17.74
N LEU A 341 -15.99 6.80 17.32
CA LEU A 341 -16.72 7.74 18.20
C LEU A 341 -18.02 7.14 18.73
N PHE A 342 -18.66 6.32 17.93
CA PHE A 342 -19.94 5.67 18.25
C PHE A 342 -19.75 4.30 18.93
N ALA A 343 -18.55 4.01 19.43
CA ALA A 343 -18.17 2.77 20.12
C ALA A 343 -18.56 1.49 19.35
N SER A 344 -18.47 1.51 18.02
CA SER A 344 -18.81 0.42 17.09
C SER A 344 -20.25 -0.13 17.26
N LYS A 345 -21.15 0.68 17.80
CA LYS A 345 -22.57 0.31 17.96
C LYS A 345 -23.31 0.49 16.64
N LYS A 346 -24.46 -0.17 16.51
CA LYS A 346 -25.36 0.05 15.38
C LYS A 346 -25.95 1.47 15.46
N PRO A 347 -25.84 2.31 14.40
CA PRO A 347 -26.45 3.62 14.35
C PRO A 347 -27.98 3.53 14.33
N ASP A 348 -28.66 4.51 14.92
CA ASP A 348 -30.09 4.68 14.75
C ASP A 348 -30.42 5.14 13.32
N HIS A 349 -31.72 5.11 12.99
CA HIS A 349 -32.19 5.43 11.65
C HIS A 349 -31.76 6.82 11.16
N SER A 350 -31.77 7.84 12.01
CA SER A 350 -31.36 9.20 11.64
C SER A 350 -29.91 9.25 11.25
N ARG A 351 -29.01 8.60 12.02
CA ARG A 351 -27.58 8.54 11.70
C ARG A 351 -27.30 7.72 10.44
N VAL A 352 -28.06 6.62 10.23
CA VAL A 352 -27.97 5.84 8.99
C VAL A 352 -28.26 6.73 7.78
N LEU A 353 -29.31 7.55 7.81
CA LEU A 353 -29.65 8.46 6.72
C LEU A 353 -28.57 9.50 6.46
N MET A 354 -27.99 10.09 7.53
CA MET A 354 -26.90 11.07 7.41
C MET A 354 -25.61 10.43 6.84
N LEU A 355 -25.28 9.20 7.24
CA LEU A 355 -24.12 8.47 6.69
C LEU A 355 -24.36 8.06 5.24
N GLU A 356 -25.58 7.66 4.87
CA GLU A 356 -25.97 7.35 3.49
C GLU A 356 -25.85 8.60 2.61
N GLN A 357 -26.36 9.73 3.05
CA GLN A 357 -26.22 11.02 2.36
C GLN A 357 -24.74 11.38 2.15
N PHE A 358 -23.93 11.30 3.20
CA PHE A 358 -22.49 11.56 3.11
C PHE A 358 -21.81 10.65 2.08
N PHE A 359 -22.12 9.36 2.08
CA PHE A 359 -21.50 8.38 1.17
C PHE A 359 -21.77 8.72 -0.31
N TYR A 360 -23.06 8.95 -0.65
CA TYR A 360 -23.43 9.29 -2.03
C TYR A 360 -22.94 10.68 -2.43
N TRP A 361 -23.06 11.68 -1.55
CA TRP A 361 -22.52 13.02 -1.80
C TRP A 361 -21.04 13.00 -2.09
N ALA A 362 -20.23 12.33 -1.29
CA ALA A 362 -18.77 12.27 -1.49
C ALA A 362 -18.40 11.57 -2.80
N GLY A 363 -19.14 10.54 -3.22
CA GLY A 363 -18.95 9.84 -4.49
C GLY A 363 -19.32 10.73 -5.69
N LEU A 364 -20.48 11.35 -5.66
CA LEU A 364 -21.03 12.17 -6.75
C LEU A 364 -20.24 13.47 -6.97
N THR A 365 -19.79 14.12 -5.88
CA THR A 365 -18.93 15.31 -5.97
C THR A 365 -17.47 14.98 -6.28
N SER A 366 -17.13 13.70 -6.42
CA SER A 366 -15.74 13.25 -6.60
C SER A 366 -14.81 13.84 -5.54
N ARG A 367 -15.26 13.87 -4.28
CA ARG A 367 -14.68 14.63 -3.18
C ARG A 367 -13.18 14.38 -2.96
N TYR A 368 -12.72 13.15 -3.09
CA TYR A 368 -11.32 12.80 -2.83
C TYR A 368 -10.44 12.70 -4.08
N SER A 369 -10.86 13.31 -5.20
CA SER A 369 -10.05 13.34 -6.42
C SER A 369 -8.86 14.29 -6.35
N ALA A 370 -8.92 15.32 -5.49
CA ALA A 370 -7.84 16.28 -5.26
C ALA A 370 -7.87 16.76 -3.81
N THR A 371 -6.73 17.17 -3.26
CA THR A 371 -6.59 17.68 -1.88
C THR A 371 -7.19 16.73 -0.82
N THR A 372 -7.05 15.42 -1.03
CA THR A 372 -7.71 14.35 -0.27
C THR A 372 -7.53 14.51 1.23
N GLU A 373 -6.33 14.78 1.70
CA GLU A 373 -6.02 14.85 3.14
C GLU A 373 -6.75 15.99 3.88
N SER A 374 -6.85 17.18 3.26
CA SER A 374 -7.58 18.30 3.86
C SER A 374 -9.08 18.05 3.87
N LYS A 375 -9.61 17.47 2.80
CA LYS A 375 -11.04 17.12 2.72
C LYS A 375 -11.41 16.02 3.71
N ILE A 376 -10.55 15.02 3.93
CA ILE A 376 -10.77 14.03 4.98
C ILE A 376 -10.80 14.70 6.36
N ALA A 377 -9.90 15.64 6.66
CA ALA A 377 -9.90 16.35 7.94
C ALA A 377 -11.23 17.10 8.20
N GLU A 378 -11.81 17.72 7.15
CA GLU A 378 -13.15 18.31 7.24
C GLU A 378 -14.22 17.25 7.50
N ASP A 379 -14.11 16.09 6.83
CA ASP A 379 -15.09 15.01 6.94
C ASP A 379 -15.02 14.28 8.29
N LEU A 380 -13.85 14.25 8.96
CA LEU A 380 -13.77 13.81 10.35
C LEU A 380 -14.64 14.71 11.26
N ASN A 381 -14.71 16.02 11.00
CA ASN A 381 -15.60 16.92 11.75
C ASN A 381 -17.06 16.64 11.44
N ARG A 382 -17.42 16.35 10.17
CA ARG A 382 -18.79 15.92 9.80
C ARG A 382 -19.17 14.63 10.52
N MET A 383 -18.27 13.66 10.60
CA MET A 383 -18.52 12.41 11.33
C MET A 383 -18.72 12.62 12.82
N ALA A 384 -18.00 13.56 13.44
CA ALA A 384 -18.22 13.92 14.83
C ALA A 384 -19.62 14.51 15.05
N LEU A 385 -20.08 15.40 14.16
CA LEU A 385 -21.46 15.94 14.20
C LEU A 385 -22.51 14.82 14.07
N ILE A 386 -22.33 13.91 13.11
CA ILE A 386 -23.25 12.78 12.92
C ILE A 386 -23.27 11.88 14.17
N ALA A 387 -22.11 11.61 14.78
CA ALA A 387 -22.03 10.82 16.00
C ALA A 387 -22.81 11.48 17.17
N GLU A 388 -22.82 12.81 17.22
CA GLU A 388 -23.63 13.59 18.18
C GLU A 388 -25.12 13.67 17.79
N GLY A 389 -25.53 13.16 16.62
CA GLY A 389 -26.90 13.27 16.10
C GLY A 389 -27.22 14.64 15.47
N LYS A 390 -26.19 15.42 15.13
CA LYS A 390 -26.30 16.72 14.46
C LYS A 390 -26.13 16.59 12.96
N ILE A 391 -26.90 17.33 12.18
CA ILE A 391 -26.85 17.34 10.73
C ILE A 391 -25.63 18.14 10.28
N PRO A 392 -24.69 17.56 9.51
CA PRO A 392 -23.56 18.30 8.93
C PRO A 392 -24.03 19.20 7.77
N SER A 393 -23.31 20.28 7.52
CA SER A 393 -23.57 21.17 6.39
C SER A 393 -22.92 20.66 5.11
N TYR A 394 -23.66 20.81 3.99
CA TYR A 394 -23.23 20.57 2.63
C TYR A 394 -23.58 21.78 1.76
N ASP A 395 -22.90 21.96 0.64
CA ASP A 395 -23.34 22.93 -0.37
C ASP A 395 -24.64 22.41 -1.01
N ALA A 396 -25.67 23.25 -1.03
CA ALA A 396 -26.99 22.87 -1.54
C ALA A 396 -26.93 22.47 -3.03
N THR A 397 -26.04 23.07 -3.80
CA THR A 397 -25.84 22.74 -5.22
C THR A 397 -25.21 21.36 -5.45
N GLU A 398 -24.54 20.81 -4.43
CA GLU A 398 -23.94 19.48 -4.47
C GLU A 398 -24.91 18.36 -4.01
N LEU A 399 -26.09 18.71 -3.56
CA LEU A 399 -27.11 17.79 -3.06
C LEU A 399 -28.19 17.45 -4.11
N GLU A 400 -28.02 17.91 -5.33
CA GLU A 400 -28.93 17.64 -6.43
C GLU A 400 -28.20 17.10 -7.64
N VAL A 401 -28.76 16.07 -8.27
CA VAL A 401 -28.25 15.45 -9.50
C VAL A 401 -29.29 15.60 -10.59
N SER A 402 -28.93 16.23 -11.71
CA SER A 402 -29.81 16.35 -12.86
C SER A 402 -29.77 15.08 -13.74
N PRO A 403 -30.90 14.71 -14.39
CA PRO A 403 -30.90 13.63 -15.38
C PRO A 403 -29.89 13.87 -16.51
N ALA A 404 -29.69 15.13 -16.93
CA ALA A 404 -28.76 15.50 -17.99
C ALA A 404 -27.28 15.18 -17.66
N ASP A 405 -26.89 15.36 -16.38
CA ASP A 405 -25.54 15.01 -15.91
C ASP A 405 -25.25 13.50 -16.01
N ILE A 406 -26.27 12.68 -15.89
CA ILE A 406 -26.19 11.22 -16.00
C ILE A 406 -26.21 10.79 -17.46
N ALA A 407 -27.13 11.37 -18.27
CA ALA A 407 -27.31 11.02 -19.68
C ALA A 407 -26.03 11.25 -20.50
N GLY A 408 -25.30 12.34 -20.22
CA GLY A 408 -24.05 12.67 -20.92
C GLY A 408 -22.80 12.02 -20.34
N ARG A 409 -22.89 11.27 -19.24
CA ARG A 409 -21.73 10.77 -18.50
C ARG A 409 -21.17 9.48 -19.08
N GLU A 410 -19.93 9.54 -19.60
CA GLU A 410 -19.21 8.32 -19.98
C GLU A 410 -18.94 7.41 -18.79
N PHE A 411 -19.13 6.11 -18.98
CA PHE A 411 -18.80 5.09 -18.01
C PHE A 411 -17.29 4.85 -17.95
N ARG A 412 -16.73 4.96 -16.74
CA ARG A 412 -15.35 4.59 -16.40
C ARG A 412 -15.38 3.87 -15.05
N ALA A 413 -14.96 2.60 -15.02
CA ALA A 413 -15.01 1.77 -13.81
C ALA A 413 -14.21 2.33 -12.62
N GLY A 414 -13.20 3.17 -12.85
CA GLY A 414 -12.41 3.87 -11.85
C GLY A 414 -12.94 5.24 -11.43
N ASN A 415 -13.96 5.77 -12.10
CA ASN A 415 -14.50 7.09 -11.80
C ASN A 415 -15.45 7.05 -10.60
N ALA A 416 -15.26 7.93 -9.64
CA ALA A 416 -16.02 7.94 -8.39
C ALA A 416 -17.52 8.19 -8.60
N TYR A 417 -17.88 9.10 -9.50
CA TYR A 417 -19.28 9.38 -9.85
C TYR A 417 -19.97 8.13 -10.44
N CYS A 418 -19.29 7.45 -11.39
CA CYS A 418 -19.79 6.20 -11.95
C CYS A 418 -19.95 5.11 -10.87
N LYS A 419 -18.98 5.01 -9.96
CA LYS A 419 -19.03 4.06 -8.85
C LYS A 419 -20.17 4.36 -7.86
N ALA A 420 -20.51 5.63 -7.61
CA ALA A 420 -21.66 5.98 -6.79
C ALA A 420 -22.96 5.49 -7.43
N ILE A 421 -23.12 5.61 -8.75
CA ILE A 421 -24.25 5.03 -9.48
C ILE A 421 -24.24 3.50 -9.43
N LEU A 422 -23.07 2.85 -9.58
CA LEU A 422 -22.96 1.39 -9.45
C LEU A 422 -23.31 0.92 -8.03
N CYS A 423 -22.94 1.68 -6.98
CA CYS A 423 -23.40 1.42 -5.60
C CYS A 423 -24.92 1.53 -5.48
N LEU A 424 -25.53 2.53 -6.13
CA LEU A 424 -27.00 2.64 -6.18
C LEU A 424 -27.63 1.42 -6.87
N LEU A 425 -27.07 0.96 -7.98
CA LEU A 425 -27.55 -0.26 -8.65
C LEU A 425 -27.36 -1.50 -7.75
N ALA A 426 -26.22 -1.63 -7.08
CA ALA A 426 -26.01 -2.70 -6.11
C ALA A 426 -26.99 -2.65 -4.95
N TYR A 427 -27.33 -1.44 -4.46
CA TYR A 427 -28.35 -1.22 -3.42
C TYR A 427 -29.72 -1.78 -3.82
N GLN A 428 -30.09 -1.71 -5.11
CA GLN A 428 -31.33 -2.27 -5.64
C GLN A 428 -31.32 -3.81 -5.72
N GLN A 429 -30.22 -4.46 -5.34
CA GLN A 429 -30.07 -5.92 -5.40
C GLN A 429 -30.33 -6.47 -6.82
N PRO A 430 -29.45 -6.15 -7.80
CA PRO A 430 -29.67 -6.45 -9.20
C PRO A 430 -29.95 -7.93 -9.46
N LYS A 431 -30.96 -8.22 -10.27
CA LYS A 431 -31.41 -9.56 -10.63
C LYS A 431 -31.04 -9.89 -12.07
N SER A 432 -30.76 -11.15 -12.33
CA SER A 432 -30.55 -11.69 -13.66
C SER A 432 -31.82 -11.56 -14.51
N PHE A 433 -31.70 -11.01 -15.70
CA PHE A 433 -32.83 -10.92 -16.64
C PHE A 433 -33.35 -12.30 -17.08
N ASP A 434 -32.48 -13.31 -17.05
CA ASP A 434 -32.82 -14.66 -17.48
C ASP A 434 -33.53 -15.49 -16.40
N THR A 435 -33.06 -15.43 -15.14
CA THR A 435 -33.47 -16.32 -14.08
C THR A 435 -34.17 -15.63 -12.89
N ASN A 436 -34.14 -14.32 -12.83
CA ASN A 436 -34.55 -13.51 -11.67
C ASN A 436 -33.73 -13.78 -10.38
N GLY A 437 -32.63 -14.56 -10.46
CA GLY A 437 -31.70 -14.75 -9.36
C GLY A 437 -30.85 -13.50 -9.08
N LEU A 438 -30.39 -13.32 -7.84
CA LEU A 438 -29.50 -12.22 -7.50
C LEU A 438 -28.17 -12.30 -8.27
N VAL A 439 -27.71 -11.17 -8.77
CA VAL A 439 -26.39 -11.07 -9.42
C VAL A 439 -25.31 -11.02 -8.34
N ILE A 440 -24.39 -11.99 -8.38
CA ILE A 440 -23.25 -12.03 -7.47
C ILE A 440 -22.16 -11.10 -7.98
N LEU A 441 -21.81 -10.11 -7.17
CA LEU A 441 -20.72 -9.18 -7.42
C LEU A 441 -19.47 -9.62 -6.67
N ASP A 442 -18.32 -9.54 -7.35
CA ASP A 442 -17.03 -9.96 -6.82
C ASP A 442 -15.93 -8.98 -7.24
N ASN A 443 -14.92 -8.75 -6.38
CA ASN A 443 -13.83 -7.81 -6.63
C ASN A 443 -13.05 -8.16 -7.92
N SER A 444 -12.79 -9.43 -8.17
CA SER A 444 -12.07 -9.89 -9.36
C SER A 444 -12.82 -9.58 -10.67
N ASN A 445 -14.16 -9.61 -10.61
CA ASN A 445 -15.04 -9.40 -11.75
C ASN A 445 -15.35 -7.93 -12.03
N LEU A 446 -14.98 -7.00 -11.14
CA LEU A 446 -15.28 -5.56 -11.26
C LEU A 446 -14.04 -4.70 -11.48
N LYS A 447 -12.86 -5.30 -11.56
CA LYS A 447 -11.57 -4.59 -11.57
C LYS A 447 -11.35 -3.68 -12.79
N ILE A 448 -11.92 -4.01 -13.94
CA ILE A 448 -11.76 -3.25 -15.20
C ILE A 448 -13.08 -3.02 -15.89
N ALA A 449 -13.18 -1.98 -16.75
CA ALA A 449 -14.40 -1.61 -17.46
C ALA A 449 -14.94 -2.69 -18.41
N THR A 450 -14.08 -3.60 -18.86
CA THR A 450 -14.45 -4.76 -19.69
C THR A 450 -14.81 -5.99 -18.87
N SER A 451 -14.98 -5.83 -17.57
CA SER A 451 -15.27 -6.93 -16.66
C SER A 451 -16.62 -7.58 -16.96
N ARG A 452 -16.74 -8.83 -16.52
CA ARG A 452 -17.90 -9.68 -16.87
C ARG A 452 -19.23 -9.17 -16.30
N ASN A 453 -19.21 -8.38 -15.24
CA ASN A 453 -20.42 -7.89 -14.56
C ASN A 453 -20.96 -6.57 -15.15
N TYR A 454 -20.15 -5.79 -15.89
CA TYR A 454 -20.64 -4.57 -16.54
C TYR A 454 -21.23 -4.92 -17.90
N HIS A 455 -22.50 -4.62 -18.08
CA HIS A 455 -23.22 -4.93 -19.30
C HIS A 455 -23.78 -3.66 -19.93
N HIS A 456 -23.51 -3.44 -21.21
CA HIS A 456 -24.16 -2.42 -22.00
C HIS A 456 -25.55 -2.92 -22.38
N PHE A 457 -26.60 -2.35 -21.82
CA PHE A 457 -27.99 -2.77 -22.07
C PHE A 457 -28.32 -2.68 -23.57
N PHE A 458 -27.93 -1.59 -24.22
CA PHE A 458 -27.80 -1.54 -25.68
C PHE A 458 -26.37 -1.94 -26.03
N PRO A 459 -26.15 -3.14 -26.58
CA PRO A 459 -24.80 -3.62 -26.85
C PRO A 459 -24.04 -2.74 -27.82
N ARG A 460 -22.73 -2.51 -27.56
CA ARG A 460 -21.90 -1.66 -28.42
C ARG A 460 -21.96 -2.08 -29.88
N LYS A 461 -21.81 -3.37 -30.19
CA LYS A 461 -21.87 -3.87 -31.56
C LYS A 461 -23.22 -3.63 -32.23
N TYR A 462 -24.31 -3.65 -31.48
CA TYR A 462 -25.63 -3.33 -31.99
C TYR A 462 -25.74 -1.85 -32.39
N LEU A 463 -25.28 -0.94 -31.51
CA LEU A 463 -25.31 0.50 -31.78
C LEU A 463 -24.36 0.88 -32.94
N ASP A 464 -23.18 0.29 -33.00
CA ASP A 464 -22.24 0.53 -34.13
C ASP A 464 -22.83 0.17 -35.49
N GLU A 465 -23.71 -0.85 -35.57
CA GLU A 465 -24.37 -1.32 -36.79
C GLU A 465 -25.63 -0.50 -37.15
N HIS A 466 -26.31 0.13 -36.16
CA HIS A 466 -27.66 0.73 -36.38
C HIS A 466 -27.72 2.22 -36.09
N ASP A 467 -26.90 2.75 -35.20
CA ASP A 467 -26.90 4.14 -34.75
C ASP A 467 -25.48 4.71 -34.69
N ALA A 468 -24.77 4.65 -35.80
CA ALA A 468 -23.37 5.10 -35.89
C ALA A 468 -23.24 6.57 -35.45
N GLY A 469 -22.55 6.81 -34.33
CA GLY A 469 -22.33 8.15 -33.75
C GLY A 469 -22.85 8.31 -32.33
N LEU A 470 -23.66 7.39 -31.82
CA LEU A 470 -24.08 7.38 -30.42
C LEU A 470 -23.09 6.60 -29.55
N SER A 471 -22.70 7.16 -28.40
CA SER A 471 -21.81 6.47 -27.45
C SER A 471 -22.56 5.38 -26.73
N ALA A 472 -22.20 4.12 -26.97
CA ALA A 472 -22.67 2.99 -26.15
C ALA A 472 -22.15 3.01 -24.71
N ASN A 473 -21.07 3.76 -24.46
CA ASN A 473 -20.35 3.75 -23.18
C ASN A 473 -20.84 4.82 -22.19
N LEU A 474 -22.15 5.08 -22.16
CA LEU A 474 -22.77 5.95 -21.17
C LEU A 474 -23.10 5.18 -19.89
N ILE A 475 -22.93 5.81 -18.71
CA ILE A 475 -23.26 5.16 -17.43
C ILE A 475 -24.75 4.74 -17.37
N ALA A 476 -25.65 5.52 -17.95
CA ALA A 476 -27.05 5.17 -18.07
C ALA A 476 -27.32 3.93 -18.94
N ASN A 477 -26.38 3.50 -19.76
CA ASN A 477 -26.46 2.25 -20.52
C ASN A 477 -25.87 1.03 -19.76
N ILE A 478 -25.27 1.23 -18.59
CA ILE A 478 -24.62 0.15 -17.85
C ILE A 478 -25.60 -0.51 -16.86
N THR A 479 -25.68 -1.84 -16.91
CA THR A 479 -26.38 -2.69 -15.93
C THR A 479 -25.41 -3.69 -15.31
N LEU A 480 -25.76 -4.22 -14.15
CA LEU A 480 -25.01 -5.24 -13.45
C LEU A 480 -25.64 -6.61 -13.70
N ILE A 481 -24.97 -7.47 -14.46
CA ILE A 481 -25.48 -8.82 -14.76
C ILE A 481 -24.36 -9.87 -14.59
N ASP A 482 -24.75 -11.14 -14.61
CA ASP A 482 -23.79 -12.25 -14.59
C ASP A 482 -23.04 -12.37 -15.94
N GLY A 483 -21.77 -12.78 -15.87
CA GLY A 483 -20.92 -12.85 -17.07
C GLY A 483 -21.33 -13.91 -18.08
N PHE A 484 -22.07 -14.95 -17.66
CA PHE A 484 -22.55 -15.99 -18.57
C PHE A 484 -23.67 -15.45 -19.47
N SER A 485 -24.67 -14.82 -18.88
CA SER A 485 -25.80 -14.20 -19.62
C SER A 485 -25.30 -13.13 -20.58
N ASN A 486 -24.36 -12.28 -20.14
CA ASN A 486 -23.76 -11.25 -20.98
C ASN A 486 -23.12 -11.83 -22.25
N LYS A 487 -22.26 -12.84 -22.09
CA LYS A 487 -21.46 -13.37 -23.20
C LYS A 487 -22.26 -14.32 -24.12
N HIS A 488 -23.09 -15.16 -23.55
CA HIS A 488 -23.68 -16.31 -24.28
C HIS A 488 -25.12 -16.08 -24.69
N LYS A 489 -25.91 -15.28 -23.98
CA LYS A 489 -27.33 -15.09 -24.27
C LYS A 489 -27.64 -13.76 -24.96
N ILE A 490 -26.94 -12.68 -24.62
CA ILE A 490 -27.13 -11.33 -25.16
C ILE A 490 -26.25 -11.10 -26.38
N GLY A 491 -24.93 -11.02 -26.21
CA GLY A 491 -23.97 -10.80 -27.29
C GLY A 491 -24.20 -9.47 -28.03
N LYS A 492 -24.52 -9.55 -29.32
CA LYS A 492 -24.80 -8.40 -30.21
C LYS A 492 -26.29 -8.16 -30.54
N LYS A 493 -27.18 -8.90 -29.86
CA LYS A 493 -28.62 -8.80 -30.14
C LYS A 493 -29.19 -7.47 -29.70
N SER A 494 -30.24 -6.99 -30.38
CA SER A 494 -30.97 -5.79 -29.95
C SER A 494 -31.67 -6.02 -28.60
N PRO A 495 -31.91 -4.95 -27.81
CA PRO A 495 -32.66 -5.08 -26.55
C PRO A 495 -34.02 -5.74 -26.71
N LYS A 496 -34.81 -5.35 -27.71
CA LYS A 496 -36.07 -6.01 -28.05
C LYS A 496 -35.93 -7.51 -28.22
N ALA A 497 -34.90 -7.96 -28.95
CA ALA A 497 -34.71 -9.36 -29.27
C ALA A 497 -34.33 -10.19 -28.06
N TYR A 498 -33.32 -9.75 -27.26
CA TYR A 498 -32.85 -10.56 -26.11
C TYR A 498 -33.79 -10.44 -24.92
N ILE A 499 -34.38 -9.26 -24.65
CA ILE A 499 -35.39 -9.10 -23.58
C ILE A 499 -36.66 -9.89 -23.96
N GLY A 500 -37.11 -9.84 -25.23
CA GLY A 500 -38.21 -10.68 -25.68
C GLY A 500 -37.95 -12.17 -25.56
N SER A 501 -36.69 -12.62 -25.69
CA SER A 501 -36.31 -14.02 -25.41
C SER A 501 -36.41 -14.35 -23.93
N PHE A 502 -35.92 -13.48 -23.05
CA PHE A 502 -36.00 -13.69 -21.61
C PHE A 502 -37.44 -13.65 -21.10
N ALA A 503 -38.32 -12.82 -21.65
CA ALA A 503 -39.73 -12.76 -21.29
C ALA A 503 -40.48 -14.11 -21.47
N ARG A 504 -39.97 -14.98 -22.37
CA ARG A 504 -40.56 -16.32 -22.56
C ARG A 504 -40.24 -17.28 -21.41
N THR A 505 -39.08 -17.13 -20.80
CA THR A 505 -38.56 -18.04 -19.76
C THR A 505 -38.68 -17.46 -18.35
N ASN A 506 -38.49 -16.16 -18.19
CA ASN A 506 -38.55 -15.46 -16.91
C ASN A 506 -39.88 -14.72 -16.74
N LYS A 507 -40.80 -15.26 -15.98
CA LYS A 507 -42.10 -14.62 -15.67
C LYS A 507 -42.00 -13.40 -14.75
N LYS A 508 -40.82 -13.18 -14.15
CA LYS A 508 -40.51 -12.06 -13.25
C LYS A 508 -39.52 -11.09 -13.87
N LEU A 509 -39.51 -11.01 -15.20
CA LEU A 509 -38.58 -10.13 -15.93
C LEU A 509 -38.73 -8.67 -15.54
N ASP A 510 -39.96 -8.18 -15.32
CA ASP A 510 -40.20 -6.81 -14.89
C ASP A 510 -39.60 -6.49 -13.52
N GLU A 511 -39.60 -7.44 -12.58
CA GLU A 511 -38.89 -7.30 -11.31
C GLU A 511 -37.35 -7.21 -11.53
N ALA A 512 -36.83 -7.99 -12.48
CA ALA A 512 -35.39 -7.95 -12.82
C ALA A 512 -35.01 -6.63 -13.49
N LEU A 513 -35.84 -6.08 -14.39
CA LEU A 513 -35.64 -4.75 -14.99
C LEU A 513 -35.71 -3.65 -13.92
N ALA A 514 -36.75 -3.67 -13.06
CA ALA A 514 -36.90 -2.69 -11.99
C ALA A 514 -35.70 -2.69 -11.02
N SER A 515 -35.09 -3.87 -10.73
CA SER A 515 -33.88 -3.96 -9.92
C SER A 515 -32.64 -3.31 -10.55
N GLN A 516 -32.73 -2.91 -11.82
CA GLN A 516 -31.71 -2.17 -12.56
C GLN A 516 -32.15 -0.72 -12.88
N LEU A 517 -33.20 -0.23 -12.21
CA LEU A 517 -33.83 1.07 -12.48
C LEU A 517 -34.29 1.21 -13.93
N ILE A 518 -34.91 0.17 -14.45
CA ILE A 518 -35.52 0.12 -15.79
C ILE A 518 -37.01 -0.17 -15.59
N GLY A 519 -37.85 0.71 -16.09
CA GLY A 519 -39.32 0.61 -16.01
C GLY A 519 -39.94 -0.19 -17.15
N GLY A 520 -41.17 0.18 -17.53
CA GLY A 520 -41.94 -0.46 -18.58
C GLY A 520 -41.17 -0.52 -19.93
N ARG A 521 -41.28 -1.64 -20.63
CA ARG A 521 -40.51 -1.90 -21.86
C ARG A 521 -40.82 -0.90 -22.95
N ASP A 522 -42.09 -0.52 -23.16
CA ASP A 522 -42.50 0.49 -24.13
C ASP A 522 -42.04 1.89 -23.69
N GLU A 523 -42.22 2.24 -22.40
CA GLU A 523 -41.84 3.52 -21.84
C GLU A 523 -40.32 3.78 -21.96
N PHE A 524 -39.50 2.74 -21.76
CA PHE A 524 -38.04 2.82 -21.86
C PHE A 524 -37.50 2.54 -23.28
N GLY A 525 -38.35 2.54 -24.29
CA GLY A 525 -37.92 2.35 -25.68
C GLY A 525 -37.33 0.97 -26.01
N ILE A 526 -37.55 -0.03 -25.17
CA ILE A 526 -36.97 -1.37 -25.34
C ILE A 526 -37.61 -2.11 -26.51
N ASP A 527 -38.95 -2.05 -26.62
CA ASP A 527 -39.70 -2.73 -27.66
C ASP A 527 -39.60 -2.04 -29.03
N THR A 528 -39.17 -0.79 -29.06
CA THR A 528 -38.85 -0.03 -30.27
C THR A 528 -37.36 -0.03 -30.60
N ASN A 529 -36.48 -0.49 -29.70
CA ASN A 529 -35.03 -0.35 -29.73
C ASN A 529 -34.57 1.14 -29.80
N ASP A 530 -35.30 2.03 -29.17
CA ASP A 530 -34.98 3.47 -29.13
C ASP A 530 -33.97 3.74 -27.99
N TYR A 531 -32.71 3.93 -28.39
CA TYR A 531 -31.62 4.19 -27.47
C TYR A 531 -31.71 5.55 -26.79
N ALA A 532 -32.17 6.58 -27.49
CA ALA A 532 -32.27 7.92 -26.94
C ALA A 532 -33.32 7.96 -25.81
N VAL A 533 -34.51 7.40 -26.04
CA VAL A 533 -35.55 7.26 -25.02
C VAL A 533 -35.06 6.43 -23.85
N PHE A 534 -34.32 5.33 -24.10
CA PHE A 534 -33.77 4.52 -23.02
C PHE A 534 -32.83 5.31 -22.12
N ILE A 535 -31.87 6.06 -22.69
CA ILE A 535 -30.91 6.88 -21.94
C ILE A 535 -31.63 7.97 -21.14
N GLU A 536 -32.60 8.67 -21.76
CA GLU A 536 -33.39 9.70 -21.10
C GLU A 536 -34.13 9.14 -19.87
N LYS A 537 -34.97 8.12 -20.10
CA LYS A 537 -35.80 7.54 -19.02
C LYS A 537 -35.01 6.90 -17.91
N ARG A 538 -33.92 6.22 -18.25
CA ARG A 538 -33.07 5.61 -17.25
C ARG A 538 -32.28 6.66 -16.47
N SER A 539 -31.85 7.75 -17.11
CA SER A 539 -31.19 8.86 -16.41
C SER A 539 -32.13 9.55 -15.43
N GLU A 540 -33.42 9.76 -15.81
CA GLU A 540 -34.46 10.24 -14.90
C GLU A 540 -34.62 9.33 -13.69
N ALA A 541 -34.73 8.02 -13.88
CA ALA A 541 -34.87 7.03 -12.81
C ALA A 541 -33.66 6.98 -11.86
N ILE A 542 -32.44 7.03 -12.41
CA ILE A 542 -31.21 7.07 -11.62
C ILE A 542 -31.12 8.38 -10.84
N ALA A 543 -31.40 9.54 -11.45
CA ALA A 543 -31.36 10.84 -10.79
C ALA A 543 -32.38 10.91 -9.63
N ALA A 544 -33.60 10.47 -9.87
CA ALA A 544 -34.64 10.42 -8.82
C ALA A 544 -34.22 9.55 -7.63
N ALA A 545 -33.63 8.38 -7.89
CA ALA A 545 -33.15 7.48 -6.84
C ALA A 545 -31.95 8.07 -6.07
N LEU A 546 -30.99 8.75 -6.74
CA LEU A 546 -29.89 9.45 -6.08
C LEU A 546 -30.36 10.63 -5.24
N ASN A 547 -31.24 11.46 -5.79
CA ASN A 547 -31.80 12.61 -5.06
C ASN A 547 -32.56 12.19 -3.81
N ALA A 548 -33.26 11.04 -3.87
CA ALA A 548 -33.88 10.45 -2.69
C ALA A 548 -32.85 10.04 -1.61
N LYS A 549 -31.62 9.67 -1.99
CA LYS A 549 -30.51 9.37 -1.05
C LYS A 549 -29.90 10.66 -0.48
N LEU A 550 -29.76 11.69 -1.30
CA LEU A 550 -29.18 12.98 -0.91
C LEU A 550 -30.10 13.82 -0.03
N SER A 551 -31.42 13.72 -0.20
CA SER A 551 -32.39 14.54 0.55
C SER A 551 -32.75 13.99 1.92
N LYS A 552 -32.59 12.71 2.19
CA LYS A 552 -33.04 12.04 3.43
C LYS A 552 -32.39 12.55 4.72
N GLY A 553 -31.15 13.09 4.64
CA GLY A 553 -30.48 13.67 5.80
C GLY A 553 -31.00 15.04 6.23
N ILE A 554 -31.84 15.70 5.40
CA ILE A 554 -32.26 17.10 5.57
C ILE A 554 -33.69 17.21 6.10
N LEU A 555 -34.47 16.14 6.07
CA LEU A 555 -35.87 16.20 6.53
C LEU A 555 -35.92 16.48 8.04
N PRO A 556 -36.61 17.58 8.48
CA PRO A 556 -36.86 17.80 9.89
C PRO A 556 -37.66 16.59 10.41
N GLN A 557 -37.30 16.13 11.61
CA GLN A 557 -38.11 15.16 12.32
C GLN A 557 -39.49 15.79 12.54
N VAL A 558 -40.54 15.21 11.94
CA VAL A 558 -41.95 15.48 12.26
C VAL A 558 -42.30 14.81 13.59
#